data_07ce31c9b6ecba0615f0848150892ba6
#
_entry.id   07ce31c9b6ecba0615f0848150892ba6
#
_cell.length_a   1.000
_cell.length_b   1.000
_cell.length_c   1.000
_cell.angle_alpha   90.00
_cell.angle_beta   90.00
_cell.angle_gamma   90.00
#
_symmetry.space_group_name_H-M   'P 1'
#
loop_
_entity.id
_entity.type
_entity.pdbx_description
1 polymer ?
#
loop_
_entity_poly.entity_id
_entity_poly.type
_entity_poly.pdbx_seq_one_letter_code
_entity_poly.pdbx_strand_id
1 'polypeptide(L)'
;MPSFTNQATLSYNNITTSSNVVTGQLLEVLSATKNALYATYSAQDVVTYVVSIVNSGTTALTGLTVTDDLGAYIQGGVTRYPLDYLPDSARLYINGVLQPAPSATTEPPLVISGINLPAGGNAILVYEARVNQFAPLPEGSTIDNTATVTGGGLSTPVEASATITA
;
A
#
# COMPACT_ATOMS: atom_id res chain seq x y z
N MET A 1 -6.14 17.38 -1.87
CA MET A 1 -5.67 17.38 -0.47
C MET A 1 -6.87 17.58 0.43
N PRO A 2 -7.11 16.70 1.40
CA PRO A 2 -8.18 16.90 2.36
C PRO A 2 -7.89 18.15 3.20
N SER A 3 -8.93 18.92 3.51
CA SER A 3 -8.85 20.11 4.33
C SER A 3 -9.88 20.06 5.46
N PHE A 4 -9.58 20.72 6.55
CA PHE A 4 -10.52 20.92 7.66
C PHE A 4 -10.63 22.41 7.99
N THR A 5 -11.77 22.79 8.53
CA THR A 5 -12.03 24.15 9.00
C THR A 5 -12.19 24.16 10.52
N ASN A 6 -11.70 25.22 11.16
CA ASN A 6 -11.89 25.47 12.59
C ASN A 6 -12.41 26.87 12.80
N GLN A 7 -13.42 27.02 13.66
CA GLN A 7 -14.01 28.29 14.06
C GLN A 7 -14.39 28.23 15.54
N ALA A 8 -14.08 29.26 16.29
CA ALA A 8 -14.52 29.41 17.67
C ALA A 8 -15.79 30.28 17.76
N THR A 9 -16.66 29.98 18.70
CA THR A 9 -17.83 30.80 19.03
C THR A 9 -17.77 31.23 20.49
N LEU A 10 -18.13 32.49 20.76
CA LEU A 10 -18.30 33.04 22.10
C LEU A 10 -19.75 33.45 22.28
N SER A 11 -20.40 32.96 23.34
CA SER A 11 -21.75 33.34 23.72
C SER A 11 -21.75 33.98 25.09
N TYR A 12 -22.35 35.19 25.20
CA TYR A 12 -22.50 35.94 26.43
C TYR A 12 -23.80 36.75 26.37
N ASN A 13 -24.62 36.71 27.41
CA ASN A 13 -25.89 37.40 27.53
C ASN A 13 -26.81 37.25 26.28
N ASN A 14 -26.98 36.02 25.78
CA ASN A 14 -27.72 35.68 24.55
C ASN A 14 -27.17 36.30 23.24
N ILE A 15 -25.99 36.87 23.27
CA ILE A 15 -25.26 37.32 22.08
C ILE A 15 -24.17 36.30 21.77
N THR A 16 -24.18 35.81 20.53
CA THR A 16 -23.15 34.89 20.03
C THR A 16 -22.34 35.60 18.95
N THR A 17 -21.02 35.57 19.09
CA THR A 17 -20.09 36.02 18.06
C THR A 17 -19.17 34.87 17.67
N SER A 18 -18.75 34.83 16.42
CA SER A 18 -17.87 33.81 15.89
C SER A 18 -16.55 34.44 15.43
N SER A 19 -15.46 33.69 15.62
CA SER A 19 -14.16 34.05 15.03
C SER A 19 -14.20 33.90 13.50
N ASN A 20 -13.13 34.33 12.84
CA ASN A 20 -12.86 33.92 11.46
C ASN A 20 -12.75 32.39 11.37
N VAL A 21 -13.07 31.85 10.20
CA VAL A 21 -12.79 30.44 9.86
C VAL A 21 -11.34 30.31 9.45
N VAL A 22 -10.63 29.37 10.05
CA VAL A 22 -9.27 28.99 9.65
C VAL A 22 -9.34 27.64 8.94
N THR A 23 -8.71 27.55 7.76
CA THR A 23 -8.60 26.31 7.00
C THR A 23 -7.22 25.71 7.20
N GLY A 24 -7.14 24.48 7.68
CA GLY A 24 -5.95 23.65 7.70
C GLY A 24 -5.97 22.66 6.53
N GLN A 25 -4.81 22.34 5.98
CA GLN A 25 -4.65 21.28 4.98
C GLN A 25 -3.96 20.07 5.63
N LEU A 26 -4.50 18.88 5.38
CA LEU A 26 -3.79 17.64 5.68
C LEU A 26 -2.77 17.40 4.57
N LEU A 27 -1.50 17.43 4.92
CA LEU A 27 -0.43 17.01 4.02
C LEU A 27 -0.37 15.48 4.01
N GLU A 28 -0.52 14.89 2.83
CA GLU A 28 -0.18 13.49 2.63
C GLU A 28 1.34 13.37 2.64
N VAL A 29 1.87 12.75 3.69
CA VAL A 29 3.32 12.60 3.89
C VAL A 29 3.84 11.24 3.46
N LEU A 30 2.95 10.29 3.17
CA LEU A 30 3.29 8.97 2.67
C LEU A 30 2.98 8.87 1.18
N SER A 31 3.91 8.31 0.43
CA SER A 31 3.71 7.88 -0.96
C SER A 31 4.19 6.44 -1.14
N ALA A 32 3.58 5.74 -2.09
CA ALA A 32 3.99 4.39 -2.45
C ALA A 32 4.03 4.24 -3.98
N THR A 33 4.95 3.40 -4.44
CA THR A 33 4.99 2.91 -5.83
C THR A 33 5.19 1.39 -5.81
N LYS A 34 4.64 0.71 -6.80
CA LYS A 34 4.79 -0.74 -6.97
C LYS A 34 5.22 -1.04 -8.39
N ASN A 35 6.17 -1.94 -8.55
CA ASN A 35 6.66 -2.38 -9.83
C ASN A 35 6.85 -3.90 -9.82
N ALA A 36 6.62 -4.54 -10.96
CA ALA A 36 7.09 -5.89 -11.23
C ALA A 36 8.47 -5.81 -11.90
N LEU A 37 9.37 -6.75 -11.58
CA LEU A 37 10.72 -6.77 -12.16
C LEU A 37 10.68 -7.01 -13.67
N TYR A 38 9.71 -7.80 -14.13
CA TYR A 38 9.40 -8.03 -15.55
C TYR A 38 7.97 -7.62 -15.85
N ALA A 39 7.74 -7.04 -17.04
CA ALA A 39 6.43 -6.58 -17.44
C ALA A 39 5.54 -7.69 -18.05
N THR A 40 6.11 -8.88 -18.27
CA THR A 40 5.41 -10.01 -18.89
C THR A 40 5.44 -11.24 -17.99
N TYR A 41 4.46 -12.14 -18.19
CA TYR A 41 4.37 -13.42 -17.48
C TYR A 41 3.89 -14.55 -18.39
N SER A 42 4.21 -15.77 -17.99
CA SER A 42 3.67 -17.02 -18.52
C SER A 42 3.15 -17.91 -17.38
N ALA A 43 2.50 -19.02 -17.71
CA ALA A 43 2.01 -19.96 -16.71
C ALA A 43 3.15 -20.45 -15.80
N GLN A 44 2.91 -20.46 -14.48
CA GLN A 44 3.85 -20.92 -13.45
C GLN A 44 5.09 -20.02 -13.25
N ASP A 45 5.20 -18.90 -13.95
CA ASP A 45 6.29 -17.96 -13.73
C ASP A 45 6.29 -17.40 -12.29
N VAL A 46 7.48 -17.06 -11.84
CA VAL A 46 7.66 -16.34 -10.58
C VAL A 46 7.89 -14.86 -10.91
N VAL A 47 7.02 -14.03 -10.38
CA VAL A 47 7.06 -12.58 -10.52
C VAL A 47 7.61 -11.98 -9.24
N THR A 48 8.66 -11.16 -9.35
CA THR A 48 9.20 -10.36 -8.25
C THR A 48 8.56 -8.98 -8.26
N TYR A 49 7.93 -8.61 -7.15
CA TYR A 49 7.37 -7.28 -6.93
C TYR A 49 8.24 -6.47 -6.00
N VAL A 50 8.31 -5.18 -6.28
CA VAL A 50 9.01 -4.19 -5.47
C VAL A 50 8.01 -3.08 -5.11
N VAL A 51 7.75 -2.90 -3.81
CA VAL A 51 6.95 -1.79 -3.29
C VAL A 51 7.89 -0.83 -2.59
N SER A 52 7.95 0.42 -3.08
CA SER A 52 8.71 1.50 -2.46
C SER A 52 7.75 2.42 -1.73
N ILE A 53 8.03 2.69 -0.45
CA ILE A 53 7.21 3.53 0.42
C ILE A 53 8.10 4.65 0.95
N VAL A 54 7.66 5.90 0.80
CA VAL A 54 8.43 7.08 1.23
C VAL A 54 7.61 7.90 2.22
N ASN A 55 8.20 8.17 3.38
CA ASN A 55 7.68 9.10 4.37
C ASN A 55 8.39 10.45 4.22
N SER A 56 7.78 11.42 3.58
CA SER A 56 8.31 12.78 3.43
C SER A 56 8.03 13.69 4.64
N GLY A 57 7.34 13.16 5.66
CA GLY A 57 6.99 13.88 6.87
C GLY A 57 8.13 13.96 7.88
N THR A 58 7.93 14.80 8.89
CA THR A 58 8.88 15.03 10.00
C THR A 58 8.65 14.12 11.20
N THR A 59 7.66 13.21 11.11
CA THR A 59 7.29 12.26 12.17
C THR A 59 7.44 10.83 11.63
N ALA A 60 7.96 9.93 12.47
CA ALA A 60 8.02 8.52 12.13
C ALA A 60 6.61 7.90 12.06
N LEU A 61 6.38 7.01 11.10
CA LEU A 61 5.17 6.22 10.96
C LEU A 61 5.45 4.80 11.45
N THR A 62 4.73 4.34 12.46
CA THR A 62 4.97 3.03 13.08
C THR A 62 3.77 2.10 12.89
N GLY A 63 4.04 0.81 12.72
CA GLY A 63 2.99 -0.19 12.54
C GLY A 63 2.26 -0.06 11.19
N LEU A 64 2.96 0.35 10.14
CA LEU A 64 2.42 0.30 8.78
C LEU A 64 2.21 -1.15 8.36
N THR A 65 1.15 -1.37 7.59
CA THR A 65 0.77 -2.65 7.01
C THR A 65 0.58 -2.47 5.51
N VAL A 66 1.17 -3.37 4.73
CA VAL A 66 0.95 -3.49 3.29
C VAL A 66 0.02 -4.67 3.07
N THR A 67 -1.14 -4.43 2.47
CA THR A 67 -2.06 -5.47 2.00
C THR A 67 -2.01 -5.50 0.49
N ASP A 68 -1.66 -6.65 -0.06
CA ASP A 68 -1.52 -6.88 -1.50
C ASP A 68 -2.64 -7.80 -1.97
N ASP A 69 -3.37 -7.39 -2.99
CA ASP A 69 -4.52 -8.12 -3.51
C ASP A 69 -4.16 -9.33 -4.39
N LEU A 70 -2.85 -9.49 -4.70
CA LEU A 70 -2.35 -10.58 -5.55
C LEU A 70 -3.05 -10.66 -6.92
N GLY A 71 -3.45 -9.50 -7.44
CA GLY A 71 -4.15 -9.36 -8.71
C GLY A 71 -5.58 -9.88 -8.69
N ALA A 72 -6.26 -9.84 -7.55
CA ALA A 72 -7.60 -10.37 -7.35
C ALA A 72 -8.62 -9.82 -8.35
N TYR A 73 -9.44 -10.72 -8.91
CA TYR A 73 -10.55 -10.37 -9.79
C TYR A 73 -11.78 -11.23 -9.50
N ILE A 74 -12.95 -10.78 -9.99
CA ILE A 74 -14.21 -11.51 -9.81
C ILE A 74 -14.53 -12.31 -11.07
N GLN A 75 -14.72 -13.63 -10.91
CA GLN A 75 -15.16 -14.53 -11.96
C GLN A 75 -16.36 -15.35 -11.48
N GLY A 76 -17.49 -15.20 -12.13
CA GLY A 76 -18.72 -15.92 -11.76
C GLY A 76 -19.21 -15.64 -10.33
N GLY A 77 -18.96 -14.40 -9.82
CA GLY A 77 -19.31 -14.02 -8.44
C GLY A 77 -18.33 -14.51 -7.37
N VAL A 78 -17.22 -15.14 -7.76
CA VAL A 78 -16.17 -15.62 -6.84
C VAL A 78 -14.89 -14.83 -7.06
N THR A 79 -14.26 -14.40 -5.98
CA THR A 79 -12.92 -13.78 -6.05
C THR A 79 -11.89 -14.83 -6.40
N ARG A 80 -11.08 -14.54 -7.42
CA ARG A 80 -9.95 -15.37 -7.86
C ARG A 80 -8.67 -14.57 -7.65
N TYR A 81 -7.63 -15.27 -7.24
CA TYR A 81 -6.30 -14.72 -7.05
C TYR A 81 -5.36 -15.40 -8.05
N PRO A 82 -4.91 -14.69 -9.10
CA PRO A 82 -4.05 -15.27 -10.15
C PRO A 82 -2.60 -15.48 -9.71
N LEU A 83 -2.24 -14.95 -8.55
CA LEU A 83 -0.89 -15.02 -7.97
C LEU A 83 -0.94 -15.69 -6.59
N ASP A 84 0.00 -16.60 -6.34
CA ASP A 84 0.23 -17.22 -5.03
C ASP A 84 1.52 -16.63 -4.45
N TYR A 85 1.45 -16.01 -3.27
CA TYR A 85 2.65 -15.55 -2.57
C TYR A 85 3.60 -16.72 -2.28
N LEU A 86 4.89 -16.54 -2.55
CA LEU A 86 5.91 -17.51 -2.18
C LEU A 86 6.36 -17.26 -0.73
N PRO A 87 6.06 -18.18 0.20
CA PRO A 87 6.43 -18.02 1.60
C PRO A 87 7.92 -17.73 1.77
N ASP A 88 8.25 -16.91 2.77
CA ASP A 88 9.62 -16.52 3.12
C ASP A 88 10.38 -15.74 2.03
N SER A 89 9.72 -15.31 0.95
CA SER A 89 10.35 -14.47 -0.08
C SER A 89 10.43 -12.98 0.30
N ALA A 90 9.59 -12.53 1.24
CA ALA A 90 9.53 -11.11 1.60
C ALA A 90 10.84 -10.61 2.23
N ARG A 91 11.34 -9.49 1.72
CA ARG A 91 12.51 -8.76 2.23
C ARG A 91 12.14 -7.29 2.40
N LEU A 92 12.48 -6.75 3.56
CA LEU A 92 12.23 -5.36 3.91
C LEU A 92 13.57 -4.63 4.09
N TYR A 93 13.71 -3.49 3.45
CA TYR A 93 14.84 -2.58 3.62
C TYR A 93 14.32 -1.24 4.11
N ILE A 94 14.92 -0.69 5.16
CA ILE A 94 14.63 0.66 5.66
C ILE A 94 15.88 1.51 5.44
N ASN A 95 15.76 2.59 4.69
CA ASN A 95 16.88 3.45 4.30
C ASN A 95 18.06 2.66 3.73
N GLY A 96 17.78 1.63 2.90
CA GLY A 96 18.78 0.77 2.29
C GLY A 96 19.35 -0.34 3.19
N VAL A 97 18.95 -0.42 4.46
CA VAL A 97 19.40 -1.44 5.41
C VAL A 97 18.39 -2.57 5.50
N LEU A 98 18.85 -3.82 5.24
CA LEU A 98 18.01 -5.02 5.36
C LEU A 98 17.53 -5.18 6.82
N GLN A 99 16.24 -5.37 6.98
CA GLN A 99 15.58 -5.62 8.25
C GLN A 99 15.37 -7.13 8.46
N PRO A 100 15.07 -7.57 9.69
CA PRO A 100 14.55 -8.92 9.92
C PRO A 100 13.35 -9.19 9.00
N ALA A 101 13.14 -10.46 8.65
CA ALA A 101 12.02 -10.84 7.77
C ALA A 101 10.69 -10.32 8.34
N PRO A 102 9.89 -9.57 7.55
CA PRO A 102 8.63 -9.05 8.03
C PRO A 102 7.63 -10.20 8.23
N SER A 103 6.65 -9.98 9.12
CA SER A 103 5.52 -10.91 9.23
C SER A 103 4.65 -10.82 7.99
N ALA A 104 4.43 -11.95 7.31
CA ALA A 104 3.63 -12.06 6.11
C ALA A 104 2.61 -13.20 6.23
N THR A 105 1.37 -12.98 5.75
CA THR A 105 0.38 -14.07 5.62
C THR A 105 0.74 -14.95 4.43
N THR A 106 0.34 -16.22 4.47
CA THR A 106 0.50 -17.16 3.34
C THR A 106 -0.75 -17.25 2.49
N GLU A 107 -1.92 -16.94 3.08
CA GLU A 107 -3.22 -16.95 2.40
C GLU A 107 -3.54 -15.56 1.84
N PRO A 108 -4.20 -15.48 0.67
CA PRO A 108 -4.61 -14.22 0.08
C PRO A 108 -5.76 -13.52 0.87
N PRO A 109 -5.75 -12.17 0.93
CA PRO A 109 -4.71 -11.31 0.40
C PRO A 109 -3.40 -11.43 1.18
N LEU A 110 -2.26 -11.12 0.54
CA LEU A 110 -0.98 -11.05 1.24
C LEU A 110 -0.96 -9.83 2.16
N VAL A 111 -0.77 -10.06 3.45
CA VAL A 111 -0.66 -8.98 4.46
C VAL A 111 0.74 -9.01 5.07
N ILE A 112 1.48 -7.92 4.90
CA ILE A 112 2.81 -7.73 5.48
C ILE A 112 2.73 -6.59 6.49
N SER A 113 3.03 -6.87 7.76
CA SER A 113 2.80 -5.97 8.88
C SER A 113 4.07 -5.64 9.67
N GLY A 114 3.95 -4.63 10.55
CA GLY A 114 5.03 -4.25 11.46
C GLY A 114 6.10 -3.37 10.84
N ILE A 115 5.81 -2.69 9.73
CA ILE A 115 6.75 -1.79 9.06
C ILE A 115 6.83 -0.47 9.82
N ASN A 116 8.03 -0.09 10.25
CA ASN A 116 8.29 1.16 10.94
C ASN A 116 9.18 2.04 10.06
N LEU A 117 8.66 3.20 9.66
CA LEU A 117 9.30 4.09 8.70
C LEU A 117 9.70 5.40 9.39
N PRO A 118 11.00 5.72 9.49
CA PRO A 118 11.48 6.96 10.10
C PRO A 118 10.94 8.21 9.40
N ALA A 119 10.99 9.34 10.08
CA ALA A 119 10.77 10.65 9.48
C ALA A 119 11.77 10.87 8.33
N GLY A 120 11.29 11.33 7.17
CA GLY A 120 12.10 11.52 5.97
C GLY A 120 12.71 10.23 5.41
N GLY A 121 12.26 9.05 5.88
CA GLY A 121 12.81 7.74 5.51
C GLY A 121 12.07 7.06 4.36
N ASN A 122 12.65 5.98 3.87
CA ASN A 122 12.03 5.11 2.87
C ASN A 122 12.09 3.63 3.28
N ALA A 123 11.09 2.88 2.83
CA ALA A 123 11.07 1.42 2.87
C ALA A 123 11.03 0.86 1.45
N ILE A 124 11.75 -0.24 1.23
CA ILE A 124 11.62 -1.05 0.04
C ILE A 124 11.24 -2.46 0.49
N LEU A 125 10.09 -2.90 0.05
CA LEU A 125 9.58 -4.24 0.26
C LEU A 125 9.67 -5.00 -1.05
N VAL A 126 10.39 -6.13 -1.03
CA VAL A 126 10.52 -7.05 -2.17
C VAL A 126 9.88 -8.38 -1.78
N TYR A 127 9.07 -8.96 -2.66
CA TYR A 127 8.50 -10.29 -2.47
C TYR A 127 8.25 -10.96 -3.82
N GLU A 128 8.06 -12.27 -3.78
CA GLU A 128 7.82 -13.09 -4.96
C GLU A 128 6.43 -13.73 -4.91
N ALA A 129 5.79 -13.81 -6.06
CA ALA A 129 4.52 -14.48 -6.25
C ALA A 129 4.55 -15.34 -7.51
N ARG A 130 3.94 -16.54 -7.45
CA ARG A 130 3.86 -17.47 -8.57
C ARG A 130 2.54 -17.29 -9.30
N VAL A 131 2.61 -17.22 -10.62
CA VAL A 131 1.45 -17.25 -11.51
C VAL A 131 0.79 -18.64 -11.41
N ASN A 132 -0.50 -18.67 -11.05
CA ASN A 132 -1.24 -19.90 -10.82
C ASN A 132 -2.30 -20.16 -11.93
N GLN A 133 -3.11 -21.21 -11.72
CA GLN A 133 -4.14 -21.65 -12.67
C GLN A 133 -5.28 -20.65 -12.92
N PHE A 134 -5.42 -19.61 -12.10
CA PHE A 134 -6.44 -18.56 -12.27
C PHE A 134 -5.92 -17.36 -13.07
N ALA A 135 -4.64 -17.35 -13.43
CA ALA A 135 -4.09 -16.29 -14.25
C ALA A 135 -4.66 -16.33 -15.69
N PRO A 136 -5.08 -15.20 -16.26
CA PRO A 136 -5.48 -15.15 -17.65
C PRO A 136 -4.23 -15.29 -18.54
N LEU A 137 -4.23 -16.27 -19.45
CA LEU A 137 -3.06 -16.59 -20.30
C LEU A 137 -3.21 -16.21 -21.79
N PRO A 138 -4.41 -15.84 -22.33
CA PRO A 138 -4.46 -15.33 -23.69
C PRO A 138 -3.54 -14.12 -23.88
N GLU A 139 -2.87 -14.04 -25.03
CA GLU A 139 -1.99 -12.93 -25.38
C GLU A 139 -2.67 -11.57 -25.18
N GLY A 140 -1.98 -10.65 -24.51
CA GLY A 140 -2.47 -9.33 -24.15
C GLY A 140 -3.37 -9.28 -22.91
N SER A 141 -3.64 -10.41 -22.24
CA SER A 141 -4.30 -10.39 -20.92
C SER A 141 -3.39 -9.80 -19.87
N THR A 142 -3.99 -9.15 -18.84
CA THR A 142 -3.24 -8.50 -17.78
C THR A 142 -3.56 -9.05 -16.39
N ILE A 143 -2.61 -8.94 -15.50
CA ILE A 143 -2.80 -9.03 -14.05
C ILE A 143 -2.45 -7.65 -13.46
N ASP A 144 -3.46 -6.99 -12.88
CA ASP A 144 -3.31 -5.73 -12.18
C ASP A 144 -3.22 -6.03 -10.68
N ASN A 145 -2.03 -5.86 -10.11
CA ASN A 145 -1.74 -6.21 -8.73
C ASN A 145 -1.55 -4.96 -7.89
N THR A 146 -2.41 -4.75 -6.86
CA THR A 146 -2.47 -3.54 -6.05
C THR A 146 -2.04 -3.81 -4.62
N ALA A 147 -1.12 -2.98 -4.14
CA ALA A 147 -0.71 -2.92 -2.74
C ALA A 147 -1.32 -1.69 -2.07
N THR A 148 -1.96 -1.88 -0.93
CA THR A 148 -2.58 -0.83 -0.10
C THR A 148 -1.80 -0.70 1.20
N VAL A 149 -1.28 0.48 1.48
CA VAL A 149 -0.56 0.81 2.71
C VAL A 149 -1.50 1.47 3.70
N THR A 150 -1.59 0.91 4.91
CA THR A 150 -2.44 1.39 6.01
C THR A 150 -1.66 1.47 7.32
N GLY A 151 -2.27 2.02 8.37
CA GLY A 151 -1.64 2.14 9.70
C GLY A 151 -0.81 3.40 9.86
N GLY A 152 0.08 3.44 10.85
CA GLY A 152 0.97 4.58 11.09
C GLY A 152 0.28 5.91 11.43
N GLY A 153 -1.02 5.90 11.73
CA GLY A 153 -1.80 7.12 11.93
C GLY A 153 -2.26 7.80 10.64
N LEU A 154 -2.15 7.12 9.50
CA LEU A 154 -2.66 7.61 8.22
C LEU A 154 -4.18 7.81 8.27
N SER A 155 -4.66 8.93 7.75
CA SER A 155 -6.10 9.21 7.63
C SER A 155 -6.74 8.51 6.43
N THR A 156 -5.95 8.23 5.40
CA THR A 156 -6.36 7.54 4.17
C THR A 156 -5.31 6.49 3.79
N PRO A 157 -5.73 5.33 3.27
CA PRO A 157 -4.81 4.37 2.68
C PRO A 157 -4.03 4.97 1.49
N VAL A 158 -2.84 4.46 1.27
CA VAL A 158 -2.03 4.80 0.08
C VAL A 158 -1.92 3.56 -0.79
N GLU A 159 -2.30 3.68 -2.06
CA GLU A 159 -2.31 2.57 -3.01
C GLU A 159 -1.21 2.71 -4.06
N ALA A 160 -0.69 1.57 -4.48
CA ALA A 160 0.26 1.47 -5.57
C ALA A 160 0.02 0.16 -6.35
N SER A 161 0.01 0.23 -7.67
CA SER A 161 -0.31 -0.90 -8.54
C SER A 161 0.79 -1.17 -9.54
N ALA A 162 0.92 -2.44 -9.94
CA ALA A 162 1.75 -2.88 -11.04
C ALA A 162 0.95 -3.82 -11.95
N THR A 163 1.05 -3.59 -13.25
CA THR A 163 0.41 -4.41 -14.29
C THR A 163 1.46 -5.25 -14.98
N ILE A 164 1.17 -6.54 -15.16
CA ILE A 164 1.96 -7.47 -15.99
C ILE A 164 1.07 -8.08 -17.07
N THR A 165 1.65 -8.43 -18.22
CA THR A 165 0.92 -8.89 -19.43
C THR A 165 1.34 -10.31 -19.82
N ALA A 166 0.39 -11.15 -20.26
CA ALA A 166 0.64 -12.49 -20.77
C ALA A 166 1.23 -12.47 -22.19
#